data_17d4aa5d2200ca362bcbccf283d370e9
#
_entry.id   17d4aa5d2200ca362bcbccf283d370e9
#
_cell.length_a   1.000
_cell.length_b   1.000
_cell.length_c   1.000
_cell.angle_alpha   90.00
_cell.angle_beta   90.00
_cell.angle_gamma   90.00
#
_symmetry.space_group_name_H-M   'P 1'
#
loop_
_entity.id
_entity.type
_entity.pdbx_description
1 polymer ?
#
loop_
_entity_poly.entity_id
_entity_poly.type
_entity_poly.pdbx_seq_one_letter_code
_entity_poly.pdbx_strand_id
1 'polypeptide(L)'
;MIVTYAQKERINLLTSKETVKLIIDALEDKKAENIQIIDISEVSSVADYFIITNGTNKSQVQALADNVGEKLDREGIHAKQVEGYSNANWILLDYTDIVIHVFDRESRGFYDLERIWRDGKVVEKEEIM
;
A
#
# COMPACT_ATOMS: atom_id res chain seq x y z
N MET A 1 17.78 -25.39 -8.07
CA MET A 1 17.87 -25.31 -6.66
C MET A 1 18.51 -24.08 -6.19
N ILE A 2 19.78 -23.95 -6.37
CA ILE A 2 20.52 -22.76 -5.98
C ILE A 2 19.99 -21.54 -6.71
N VAL A 3 19.66 -21.69 -7.97
CA VAL A 3 19.08 -20.60 -8.76
C VAL A 3 17.78 -20.11 -8.15
N THR A 4 16.94 -21.03 -7.76
CA THR A 4 15.66 -20.70 -7.15
C THR A 4 15.85 -19.95 -5.83
N TYR A 5 16.81 -20.40 -5.04
CA TYR A 5 17.11 -19.75 -3.79
C TYR A 5 17.66 -18.34 -4.00
N ALA A 6 18.52 -18.17 -4.96
CA ALA A 6 19.10 -16.87 -5.28
C ALA A 6 18.03 -15.91 -5.79
N GLN A 7 17.08 -16.40 -6.59
CA GLN A 7 15.96 -15.59 -7.07
C GLN A 7 15.07 -15.15 -5.91
N LYS A 8 14.84 -16.07 -4.97
CA LYS A 8 14.05 -15.77 -3.80
C LYS A 8 14.72 -14.71 -2.93
N GLU A 9 16.01 -14.80 -2.75
CA GLU A 9 16.77 -13.80 -2.02
C GLU A 9 16.71 -12.45 -2.72
N ARG A 10 16.85 -12.45 -4.04
CA ARG A 10 16.81 -11.21 -4.81
C ARG A 10 15.47 -10.51 -4.65
N ILE A 11 14.39 -11.26 -4.68
CA ILE A 11 13.04 -10.70 -4.47
C ILE A 11 12.96 -10.08 -3.08
N ASN A 12 13.56 -10.73 -2.10
CA ASN A 12 13.53 -10.25 -0.72
C ASN A 12 14.51 -9.12 -0.44
N LEU A 13 15.34 -8.75 -1.43
CA LEU A 13 16.27 -7.64 -1.26
C LEU A 13 15.65 -6.27 -1.42
N LEU A 14 14.43 -6.19 -1.94
CA LEU A 14 13.75 -4.89 -2.02
C LEU A 14 13.47 -4.38 -0.62
N THR A 15 13.89 -3.17 -0.35
CA THR A 15 13.62 -2.53 0.93
C THR A 15 12.16 -2.12 1.02
N SER A 16 11.70 -1.84 2.24
CA SER A 16 10.35 -1.31 2.42
C SER A 16 10.17 -0.01 1.66
N LYS A 17 11.17 0.86 1.65
CA LYS A 17 11.10 2.12 0.89
C LYS A 17 10.96 1.87 -0.60
N GLU A 18 11.72 0.94 -1.15
CA GLU A 18 11.63 0.61 -2.57
C GLU A 18 10.26 0.05 -2.92
N THR A 19 9.71 -0.78 -2.05
CA THR A 19 8.37 -1.33 -2.22
C THR A 19 7.32 -0.23 -2.15
N VAL A 20 7.45 0.71 -1.20
CA VAL A 20 6.55 1.86 -1.10
C VAL A 20 6.58 2.66 -2.40
N LYS A 21 7.75 2.87 -2.97
CA LYS A 21 7.87 3.61 -4.23
C LYS A 21 7.09 2.93 -5.35
N LEU A 22 7.19 1.61 -5.47
CA LEU A 22 6.44 0.87 -6.47
C LEU A 22 4.94 1.02 -6.25
N ILE A 23 4.51 0.99 -5.01
CA ILE A 23 3.10 1.15 -4.67
C ILE A 23 2.61 2.54 -5.06
N ILE A 24 3.37 3.58 -4.74
CA ILE A 24 3.01 4.95 -5.09
C ILE A 24 2.91 5.11 -6.60
N ASP A 25 3.87 4.57 -7.34
CA ASP A 25 3.83 4.62 -8.80
C ASP A 25 2.56 3.95 -9.35
N ALA A 26 2.21 2.78 -8.78
CA ALA A 26 1.01 2.07 -9.22
C ALA A 26 -0.27 2.85 -8.92
N LEU A 27 -0.31 3.51 -7.77
CA LEU A 27 -1.47 4.31 -7.38
C LEU A 27 -1.59 5.55 -8.27
N GLU A 28 -0.47 6.21 -8.55
CA GLU A 28 -0.46 7.39 -9.41
C GLU A 28 -0.86 7.07 -10.83
N ASP A 29 -0.47 5.91 -11.35
CA ASP A 29 -0.86 5.47 -12.68
C ASP A 29 -2.37 5.43 -12.87
N LYS A 30 -3.11 5.14 -11.82
CA LYS A 30 -4.57 5.07 -11.84
C LYS A 30 -5.22 6.26 -11.17
N LYS A 31 -4.45 7.34 -11.00
CA LYS A 31 -4.95 8.64 -10.53
C LYS A 31 -5.55 8.59 -9.13
N ALA A 32 -4.90 7.88 -8.22
CA ALA A 32 -5.30 7.87 -6.84
C ALA A 32 -5.30 9.28 -6.26
N GLU A 33 -6.20 9.54 -5.35
CA GLU A 33 -6.34 10.86 -4.72
C GLU A 33 -5.69 10.86 -3.34
N ASN A 34 -5.06 11.97 -3.02
CA ASN A 34 -4.58 12.27 -1.65
C ASN A 34 -3.81 11.11 -1.02
N ILE A 35 -2.76 10.65 -1.69
CA ILE A 35 -1.93 9.56 -1.19
C ILE A 35 -1.16 10.05 0.04
N GLN A 36 -1.31 9.31 1.14
CA GLN A 36 -0.61 9.60 2.37
C GLN A 36 0.23 8.40 2.77
N ILE A 37 1.47 8.63 3.11
CA ILE A 37 2.40 7.60 3.58
C ILE A 37 2.70 7.90 5.03
N ILE A 38 2.49 6.92 5.90
CA ILE A 38 2.74 7.07 7.33
C ILE A 38 3.71 6.00 7.78
N ASP A 39 4.84 6.42 8.33
CA ASP A 39 5.80 5.50 8.95
C ASP A 39 5.31 5.22 10.37
N ILE A 40 4.90 3.98 10.62
CA ILE A 40 4.41 3.56 11.92
C ILE A 40 5.37 2.60 12.63
N SER A 41 6.57 2.45 12.09
CA SER A 41 7.54 1.48 12.62
C SER A 41 7.90 1.71 14.08
N GLU A 42 7.88 2.94 14.54
CA GLU A 42 8.23 3.27 15.91
C GLU A 42 7.04 3.17 16.88
N VAL A 43 5.81 3.16 16.35
CA VAL A 43 4.61 3.16 17.19
C VAL A 43 3.81 1.88 17.09
N SER A 44 4.18 0.98 16.17
CA SER A 44 3.47 -0.27 15.97
C SER A 44 4.43 -1.38 15.57
N SER A 45 4.16 -2.59 16.05
CA SER A 45 4.88 -3.78 15.61
C SER A 45 4.16 -4.49 14.46
N VAL A 46 3.01 -3.96 14.03
CA VAL A 46 2.19 -4.61 13.00
C VAL A 46 2.78 -4.42 11.60
N ALA A 47 3.25 -3.22 11.31
CA ALA A 47 3.81 -2.89 10.00
C ALA A 47 4.76 -1.72 10.14
N ASP A 48 5.55 -1.47 9.08
CA ASP A 48 6.44 -0.32 9.02
C ASP A 48 5.74 0.90 8.42
N TYR A 49 4.89 0.67 7.43
CA TYR A 49 4.22 1.76 6.73
C TYR A 49 2.74 1.49 6.53
N PHE A 50 1.94 2.52 6.68
CA PHE A 50 0.58 2.57 6.18
C PHE A 50 0.56 3.50 4.99
N ILE A 51 -0.15 3.10 3.93
CA ILE A 51 -0.39 3.96 2.79
C ILE A 51 -1.91 4.10 2.68
N ILE A 52 -2.38 5.33 2.68
CA ILE A 52 -3.81 5.63 2.67
C ILE A 52 -4.11 6.48 1.46
N THR A 53 -5.11 6.09 0.69
CA THR A 53 -5.52 6.84 -0.49
C THR A 53 -7.00 6.60 -0.76
N ASN A 54 -7.54 7.29 -1.74
CA ASN A 54 -8.92 7.06 -2.14
C ASN A 54 -9.09 7.24 -3.65
N GLY A 55 -10.19 6.69 -4.13
CA GLY A 55 -10.66 6.88 -5.50
C GLY A 55 -12.01 7.55 -5.50
N THR A 56 -12.48 7.92 -6.68
CA THR A 56 -13.74 8.67 -6.85
C THR A 56 -14.98 7.77 -6.89
N ASN A 57 -14.80 6.52 -7.27
CA ASN A 57 -15.90 5.57 -7.38
C ASN A 57 -15.41 4.15 -7.18
N LYS A 58 -16.32 3.21 -7.09
CA LYS A 58 -16.04 1.81 -6.85
C LYS A 58 -15.05 1.24 -7.88
N SER A 59 -15.29 1.52 -9.14
CA SER A 59 -14.44 1.01 -10.22
C SER A 59 -13.00 1.49 -10.09
N GLN A 60 -12.82 2.76 -9.74
CA GLN A 60 -11.47 3.30 -9.56
C GLN A 60 -10.81 2.71 -8.33
N VAL A 61 -11.54 2.56 -7.22
CA VAL A 61 -10.99 1.95 -6.00
C VAL A 61 -10.49 0.54 -6.31
N GLN A 62 -11.26 -0.25 -7.04
CA GLN A 62 -10.85 -1.58 -7.45
C GLN A 62 -9.66 -1.54 -8.40
N ALA A 63 -9.64 -0.60 -9.34
CA ALA A 63 -8.53 -0.46 -10.29
C ALA A 63 -7.23 -0.10 -9.57
N LEU A 64 -7.31 0.73 -8.54
CA LEU A 64 -6.14 1.09 -7.74
C LEU A 64 -5.56 -0.15 -7.05
N ALA A 65 -6.43 -0.94 -6.42
CA ALA A 65 -6.00 -2.17 -5.75
C ALA A 65 -5.41 -3.16 -6.76
N ASP A 66 -6.06 -3.33 -7.90
CA ASP A 66 -5.58 -4.23 -8.94
C ASP A 66 -4.20 -3.82 -9.46
N ASN A 67 -4.01 -2.54 -9.70
CA ASN A 67 -2.74 -2.06 -10.26
C ASN A 67 -1.58 -2.23 -9.27
N VAL A 68 -1.84 -2.02 -7.99
CA VAL A 68 -0.84 -2.29 -6.96
C VAL A 68 -0.48 -3.76 -6.97
N GLY A 69 -1.50 -4.63 -6.98
CA GLY A 69 -1.29 -6.07 -6.99
C GLY A 69 -0.46 -6.53 -8.18
N GLU A 70 -0.82 -6.08 -9.38
CA GLU A 70 -0.09 -6.44 -10.59
C GLU A 70 1.36 -6.00 -10.55
N LYS A 71 1.60 -4.76 -10.12
CA LYS A 71 2.95 -4.22 -10.10
C LYS A 71 3.84 -4.96 -9.11
N LEU A 72 3.32 -5.27 -7.94
CA LEU A 72 4.08 -5.99 -6.93
C LEU A 72 4.24 -7.47 -7.29
N ASP A 73 3.23 -8.07 -7.91
CA ASP A 73 3.34 -9.47 -8.38
C ASP A 73 4.49 -9.63 -9.36
N ARG A 74 4.72 -8.66 -10.23
CA ARG A 74 5.84 -8.70 -11.19
C ARG A 74 7.18 -8.73 -10.48
N GLU A 75 7.24 -8.17 -9.28
CA GLU A 75 8.45 -8.16 -8.47
C GLU A 75 8.51 -9.36 -7.52
N GLY A 76 7.56 -10.27 -7.62
CA GLY A 76 7.50 -11.42 -6.75
C GLY A 76 6.98 -11.13 -5.36
N ILE A 77 6.37 -9.96 -5.16
CA ILE A 77 5.82 -9.55 -3.88
C ILE A 77 4.31 -9.73 -3.94
N HIS A 78 3.80 -10.60 -3.08
CA HIS A 78 2.38 -10.97 -3.09
C HIS A 78 1.70 -10.56 -1.79
N ALA A 79 0.47 -10.10 -1.90
CA ALA A 79 -0.32 -9.73 -0.73
C ALA A 79 -0.54 -10.96 0.15
N LYS A 80 -0.34 -10.80 1.45
CA LYS A 80 -0.69 -11.81 2.42
C LYS A 80 -2.21 -11.95 2.49
N GLN A 81 -2.90 -10.82 2.34
CA GLN A 81 -4.35 -10.77 2.47
C GLN A 81 -4.89 -9.56 1.72
N VAL A 82 -6.06 -9.73 1.09
CA VAL A 82 -6.80 -8.64 0.45
C VAL A 82 -8.22 -8.73 0.97
N GLU A 83 -8.72 -7.63 1.55
CA GLU A 83 -10.07 -7.59 2.11
C GLU A 83 -10.85 -6.42 1.55
N GLY A 84 -12.17 -6.60 1.44
CA GLY A 84 -13.08 -5.52 1.06
C GLY A 84 -13.17 -5.22 -0.42
N TYR A 85 -12.59 -6.07 -1.27
CA TYR A 85 -12.54 -5.81 -2.71
C TYR A 85 -13.93 -5.67 -3.33
N SER A 86 -14.87 -6.53 -2.97
CA SER A 86 -16.20 -6.54 -3.60
C SER A 86 -17.00 -5.28 -3.33
N ASN A 87 -17.01 -4.81 -2.10
CA ASN A 87 -17.72 -3.59 -1.75
C ASN A 87 -16.98 -2.34 -2.18
N ALA A 88 -15.66 -2.40 -2.15
CA ALA A 88 -14.77 -1.31 -2.57
C ALA A 88 -15.00 0.01 -1.84
N ASN A 89 -15.56 -0.03 -0.63
CA ASN A 89 -15.61 1.14 0.23
C ASN A 89 -14.28 1.32 0.94
N TRP A 90 -13.65 0.21 1.26
CA TRP A 90 -12.37 0.16 1.94
C TRP A 90 -11.69 -1.16 1.55
N ILE A 91 -10.75 -1.10 0.64
CA ILE A 91 -9.96 -2.27 0.27
C ILE A 91 -8.65 -2.22 1.06
N LEU A 92 -8.37 -3.28 1.78
CA LEU A 92 -7.13 -3.41 2.54
C LEU A 92 -6.22 -4.40 1.81
N LEU A 93 -4.99 -3.97 1.55
CA LEU A 93 -3.97 -4.81 0.93
C LEU A 93 -2.84 -4.99 1.94
N ASP A 94 -2.71 -6.20 2.47
CA ASP A 94 -1.72 -6.50 3.51
C ASP A 94 -0.48 -7.15 2.90
N TYR A 95 0.61 -6.40 2.88
CA TYR A 95 1.91 -6.89 2.41
C TYR A 95 2.90 -7.12 3.57
N THR A 96 2.38 -7.34 4.75
CA THR A 96 3.12 -7.60 5.98
C THR A 96 3.79 -6.34 6.54
N ASP A 97 4.84 -5.86 5.91
CA ASP A 97 5.54 -4.65 6.38
C ASP A 97 4.84 -3.37 5.95
N ILE A 98 3.98 -3.47 4.96
CA ILE A 98 3.26 -2.32 4.40
C ILE A 98 1.79 -2.72 4.27
N VAL A 99 0.91 -1.90 4.80
CA VAL A 99 -0.52 -2.11 4.67
C VAL A 99 -1.09 -0.92 3.90
N ILE A 100 -1.81 -1.22 2.82
CA ILE A 100 -2.38 -0.19 1.94
C ILE A 100 -3.88 -0.15 2.15
N HIS A 101 -4.40 1.04 2.35
CA HIS A 101 -5.82 1.29 2.54
C HIS A 101 -6.34 2.15 1.39
N VAL A 102 -7.20 1.56 0.56
CA VAL A 102 -7.81 2.26 -0.57
C VAL A 102 -9.29 2.43 -0.28
N PHE A 103 -9.71 3.67 -0.10
CA PHE A 103 -11.08 4.00 0.26
C PHE A 103 -11.83 4.63 -0.91
N ASP A 104 -13.17 4.65 -0.83
CA ASP A 104 -13.90 5.68 -1.55
C ASP A 104 -13.79 6.97 -0.72
N ARG A 105 -14.18 8.11 -1.30
CA ARG A 105 -14.01 9.41 -0.62
C ARG A 105 -14.74 9.49 0.71
N GLU A 106 -15.96 9.03 0.72
CA GLU A 106 -16.81 9.12 1.91
C GLU A 106 -16.26 8.26 3.05
N SER A 107 -15.88 7.03 2.75
CA SER A 107 -15.37 6.11 3.76
C SER A 107 -14.06 6.58 4.33
N ARG A 108 -13.19 7.19 3.52
CA ARG A 108 -11.93 7.73 4.03
C ARG A 108 -12.17 8.76 5.13
N GLY A 109 -13.08 9.68 4.89
CA GLY A 109 -13.43 10.68 5.88
C GLY A 109 -14.10 10.08 7.11
N PHE A 110 -14.95 9.10 6.90
CA PHE A 110 -15.67 8.46 8.00
C PHE A 110 -14.74 7.69 8.94
N TYR A 111 -13.85 6.85 8.40
CA TYR A 111 -12.95 6.06 9.23
C TYR A 111 -11.77 6.84 9.77
N ASP A 112 -11.30 7.83 9.02
CA ASP A 112 -10.27 8.76 9.46
C ASP A 112 -9.05 8.08 10.08
N LEU A 113 -8.44 7.16 9.33
CA LEU A 113 -7.28 6.41 9.81
C LEU A 113 -6.08 7.32 10.12
N GLU A 114 -5.94 8.41 9.40
CA GLU A 114 -4.85 9.36 9.63
C GLU A 114 -4.87 9.90 11.06
N ARG A 115 -6.06 10.08 11.60
CA ARG A 115 -6.23 10.53 12.98
C ARG A 115 -5.84 9.45 13.98
N ILE A 116 -6.21 8.20 13.69
CA ILE A 116 -5.88 7.07 14.56
C ILE A 116 -4.37 6.88 14.63
N TRP A 117 -3.68 7.06 13.50
CA TRP A 117 -2.24 6.85 13.42
C TRP A 117 -1.45 8.15 13.43
N ARG A 118 -1.99 9.21 14.03
CA ARG A 118 -1.34 10.52 14.07
C ARG A 118 0.01 10.52 14.77
N ASP A 119 0.27 9.54 15.61
CA ASP A 119 1.56 9.41 16.28
C ASP A 119 2.63 8.82 15.35
N GLY A 120 2.23 8.32 14.21
CA GLY A 120 3.14 7.91 13.17
C GLY A 120 3.74 9.14 12.49
N LYS A 121 4.79 8.91 11.73
CA LYS A 121 5.48 9.98 11.02
C LYS A 121 4.99 10.06 9.58
N VAL A 122 4.45 11.21 9.20
CA VAL A 122 4.08 11.45 7.80
C VAL A 122 5.35 11.52 6.97
N VAL A 123 5.38 10.76 5.88
CA VAL A 123 6.53 10.66 4.99
C VAL A 123 6.19 11.36 3.69
N GLU A 124 7.02 12.33 3.30
CA GLU A 124 6.83 13.00 2.03
C GLU A 124 7.32 12.10 0.90
N LYS A 125 6.66 12.21 -0.25
CA LYS A 125 7.02 11.40 -1.41
C LYS A 125 8.50 11.54 -1.76
N GLU A 126 9.05 12.73 -1.64
CA GLU A 126 10.45 13.02 -1.95
C GLU A 126 11.41 12.22 -1.08
N GLU A 127 11.01 11.86 0.12
CA GLU A 127 11.85 11.06 1.01
C GLU A 127 11.95 9.61 0.54
N ILE A 128 10.99 9.16 -0.25
CA ILE A 128 10.96 7.81 -0.79
C ILE A 128 11.71 7.71 -2.12
N MET A 129 11.63 8.76 -2.91
CA MET A 129 12.25 8.81 -4.25
C MET A 129 13.80 8.92 -4.23
#